data_f5ef3eca780a2b66a21eda31b6cfbdd3
#
_entry.id   f5ef3eca780a2b66a21eda31b6cfbdd3
#
_cell.length_a   1.000
_cell.length_b   1.000
_cell.length_c   1.000
_cell.angle_alpha   90.00
_cell.angle_beta   90.00
_cell.angle_gamma   90.00
#
_symmetry.space_group_name_H-M   'P 1'
#
loop_
_entity.id
_entity.type
_entity.pdbx_description
1 polymer ?
#
loop_
_entity_poly.entity_id
_entity_poly.type
_entity_poly.pdbx_seq_one_letter_code
_entity_poly.pdbx_strand_id
1 'polypeptide(L)'
;FGTGSGGAVVASGAKFHKEKNPKPLLMGAAGAAVFAAQMMNFTIAGTGSSGHIGGGFLLAAVLGPVPAYLVMSVILTVQCLLFGDGGLLALGCNLFNMGIVPCFLIYPLLKKLLGTKLRIPAAALGGALSMFTGALCVVGEALLSGANGMDVSAFIINMVGIHAAIGVGEGLITAGLLAAYDKANAYGEKTAVAGTLGLAAVTSGLLSAFASANP
;
A
#
# COMPACT_ATOMS: atom_id res chain seq x y z
N PHE A 1 -12.68 -9.02 10.50
CA PHE A 1 -11.43 -8.55 9.86
C PHE A 1 -10.28 -8.39 10.89
N GLY A 2 -10.48 -7.72 12.04
CA GLY A 2 -9.42 -7.46 13.01
C GLY A 2 -8.68 -8.71 13.49
N THR A 3 -9.40 -9.76 13.87
CA THR A 3 -8.79 -11.02 14.33
C THR A 3 -8.05 -11.75 13.21
N GLY A 4 -8.61 -11.77 11.99
CA GLY A 4 -7.98 -12.37 10.82
C GLY A 4 -6.70 -11.66 10.41
N SER A 5 -6.73 -10.33 10.35
CA SER A 5 -5.55 -9.51 10.01
C SER A 5 -4.47 -9.59 11.08
N GLY A 6 -4.83 -9.58 12.38
CA GLY A 6 -3.89 -9.78 13.47
C GLY A 6 -3.24 -11.17 13.44
N GLY A 7 -4.02 -12.22 13.16
CA GLY A 7 -3.50 -13.59 12.97
C GLY A 7 -2.52 -13.66 11.80
N ALA A 8 -2.80 -12.97 10.69
CA ALA A 8 -1.91 -12.90 9.53
C ALA A 8 -0.59 -12.19 9.86
N VAL A 9 -0.59 -11.13 10.70
CA VAL A 9 0.64 -10.47 11.17
C VAL A 9 1.52 -11.44 11.96
N VAL A 10 0.93 -12.17 12.92
CA VAL A 10 1.66 -13.15 13.73
C VAL A 10 2.24 -14.28 12.86
N ALA A 11 1.43 -14.84 11.96
CA ALA A 11 1.88 -15.91 11.05
C ALA A 11 3.00 -15.43 10.11
N SER A 12 2.90 -14.19 9.61
CA SER A 12 3.94 -13.57 8.77
C SER A 12 5.23 -13.32 9.56
N GLY A 13 5.13 -12.86 10.81
CA GLY A 13 6.29 -12.70 11.69
C GLY A 13 7.01 -14.02 11.96
N ALA A 14 6.27 -15.08 12.27
CA ALA A 14 6.83 -16.40 12.48
C ALA A 14 7.49 -16.97 11.21
N LYS A 15 6.93 -16.71 10.04
CA LYS A 15 7.51 -17.11 8.75
C LYS A 15 8.77 -16.30 8.44
N PHE A 16 8.74 -14.99 8.65
CA PHE A 16 9.88 -14.11 8.43
C PHE A 16 11.07 -14.44 9.33
N HIS A 17 10.81 -14.81 10.60
CA HIS A 17 11.88 -15.22 11.52
C HIS A 17 12.68 -16.44 11.01
N LYS A 18 12.11 -17.25 10.12
CA LYS A 18 12.74 -18.40 9.48
C LYS A 18 13.42 -18.05 8.14
N GLU A 19 13.35 -16.81 7.70
CA GLU A 19 13.92 -16.38 6.42
C GLU A 19 15.46 -16.33 6.51
N LYS A 20 16.12 -16.98 5.54
CA LYS A 20 17.58 -17.13 5.55
C LYS A 20 18.34 -15.85 5.20
N ASN A 21 17.70 -14.93 4.45
CA ASN A 21 18.33 -13.67 3.98
C ASN A 21 17.36 -12.49 4.15
N PRO A 22 17.07 -12.04 5.39
CA PRO A 22 16.28 -10.85 5.60
C PRO A 22 17.05 -9.61 5.11
N LYS A 23 16.31 -8.66 4.50
CA LYS A 23 16.85 -7.38 4.01
C LYS A 23 16.30 -6.21 4.83
N PRO A 24 16.66 -6.09 6.11
CA PRO A 24 16.02 -5.12 7.01
C PRO A 24 16.23 -3.67 6.57
N LEU A 25 17.38 -3.36 6.00
CA LEU A 25 17.68 -2.01 5.51
C LEU A 25 16.79 -1.65 4.30
N LEU A 26 16.60 -2.58 3.36
CA LEU A 26 15.70 -2.38 2.23
C LEU A 26 14.23 -2.32 2.68
N MET A 27 13.83 -3.14 3.65
CA MET A 27 12.49 -3.09 4.25
C MET A 27 12.22 -1.73 4.89
N GLY A 28 13.17 -1.21 5.66
CA GLY A 28 13.07 0.12 6.28
C GLY A 28 13.00 1.24 5.25
N ALA A 29 13.86 1.21 4.24
CA ALA A 29 13.89 2.22 3.18
C ALA A 29 12.60 2.20 2.33
N ALA A 30 12.15 1.02 1.90
CA ALA A 30 10.91 0.87 1.13
C ALA A 30 9.68 1.25 1.98
N GLY A 31 9.67 0.87 3.25
CA GLY A 31 8.62 1.26 4.20
C GLY A 31 8.53 2.77 4.39
N ALA A 32 9.67 3.45 4.59
CA ALA A 32 9.73 4.90 4.73
C ALA A 32 9.23 5.61 3.46
N ALA A 33 9.58 5.12 2.28
CA ALA A 33 9.13 5.68 1.01
C ALA A 33 7.61 5.53 0.83
N VAL A 34 7.06 4.35 1.12
CA VAL A 34 5.61 4.09 1.04
C VAL A 34 4.86 4.89 2.10
N PHE A 35 5.35 4.94 3.34
CA PHE A 35 4.77 5.75 4.41
C PHE A 35 4.66 7.22 3.99
N ALA A 36 5.76 7.82 3.49
CA ALA A 36 5.76 9.20 3.04
C ALA A 36 4.77 9.44 1.88
N ALA A 37 4.68 8.51 0.93
CA ALA A 37 3.73 8.60 -0.18
C ALA A 37 2.27 8.51 0.29
N GLN A 38 1.96 7.67 1.27
CA GLN A 38 0.63 7.51 1.84
C GLN A 38 0.16 8.73 2.64
N MET A 39 1.08 9.53 3.18
CA MET A 39 0.72 10.78 3.87
C MET A 39 0.12 11.84 2.92
N MET A 40 0.26 11.68 1.60
CA MET A 40 -0.47 12.47 0.61
C MET A 40 -1.87 11.90 0.43
N ASN A 41 -2.79 12.28 1.30
CA ASN A 41 -4.18 11.84 1.25
C ASN A 41 -5.14 13.01 1.02
N PHE A 42 -6.33 12.69 0.56
CA PHE A 42 -7.43 13.65 0.36
C PHE A 42 -8.76 13.01 0.73
N THR A 43 -9.64 13.82 1.28
CA THR A 43 -10.97 13.35 1.68
C THR A 43 -11.84 13.02 0.47
N ILE A 44 -12.48 11.85 0.47
CA ILE A 44 -13.48 11.47 -0.52
C ILE A 44 -14.85 11.93 -0.02
N ALA A 45 -15.41 12.93 -0.69
CA ALA A 45 -16.66 13.56 -0.27
C ALA A 45 -17.82 12.53 -0.13
N GLY A 46 -18.56 12.61 0.95
CA GLY A 46 -19.73 11.78 1.20
C GLY A 46 -19.44 10.33 1.59
N THR A 47 -18.18 9.94 1.82
CA THR A 47 -17.83 8.56 2.18
C THR A 47 -17.31 8.40 3.61
N GLY A 48 -16.91 9.49 4.26
CA GLY A 48 -16.19 9.42 5.54
C GLY A 48 -14.81 8.74 5.42
N SER A 49 -14.29 8.59 4.20
CA SER A 49 -13.01 7.94 3.90
C SER A 49 -12.07 8.89 3.17
N SER A 50 -10.81 8.50 3.06
CA SER A 50 -9.78 9.22 2.31
C SER A 50 -9.23 8.37 1.18
N GLY A 51 -8.68 9.02 0.15
CA GLY A 51 -7.97 8.40 -0.95
C GLY A 51 -6.49 8.75 -0.89
N HIS A 52 -5.63 7.75 -1.02
CA HIS A 52 -4.18 7.89 -1.07
C HIS A 52 -3.53 6.71 -1.81
N ILE A 53 -2.25 6.77 -2.05
CA ILE A 53 -1.49 5.67 -2.64
C ILE A 53 -1.44 4.48 -1.67
N GLY A 54 -1.63 3.27 -2.18
CA GLY A 54 -1.60 2.05 -1.37
C GLY A 54 -0.18 1.54 -1.09
N GLY A 55 0.63 1.35 -2.13
CA GLY A 55 2.01 0.89 -2.05
C GLY A 55 2.20 -0.60 -1.69
N GLY A 56 1.15 -1.30 -1.31
CA GLY A 56 1.24 -2.69 -0.87
C GLY A 56 1.76 -3.64 -1.95
N PHE A 57 1.31 -3.48 -3.18
CA PHE A 57 1.80 -4.29 -4.29
C PHE A 57 3.26 -3.96 -4.65
N LEU A 58 3.65 -2.69 -4.61
CA LEU A 58 5.05 -2.29 -4.80
C LEU A 58 5.96 -2.95 -3.77
N LEU A 59 5.59 -2.88 -2.49
CA LEU A 59 6.34 -3.57 -1.43
C LEU A 59 6.44 -5.08 -1.70
N ALA A 60 5.35 -5.73 -2.13
CA ALA A 60 5.35 -7.16 -2.44
C ALA A 60 6.24 -7.50 -3.64
N ALA A 61 6.27 -6.64 -4.67
CA ALA A 61 7.12 -6.81 -5.85
C ALA A 61 8.62 -6.66 -5.55
N VAL A 62 8.98 -5.81 -4.57
CA VAL A 62 10.38 -5.54 -4.17
C VAL A 62 10.87 -6.50 -3.09
N LEU A 63 10.06 -6.75 -2.06
CA LEU A 63 10.45 -7.47 -0.85
C LEU A 63 9.95 -8.93 -0.82
N GLY A 64 8.98 -9.27 -1.66
CA GLY A 64 8.18 -10.47 -1.50
C GLY A 64 7.00 -10.27 -0.53
N PRO A 65 6.00 -11.19 -0.55
CA PRO A 65 4.70 -10.93 0.09
C PRO A 65 4.76 -10.88 1.63
N VAL A 66 5.58 -11.70 2.26
CA VAL A 66 5.65 -11.77 3.73
C VAL A 66 6.34 -10.55 4.34
N PRO A 67 7.57 -10.16 3.91
CA PRO A 67 8.20 -8.93 4.39
C PRO A 67 7.38 -7.68 4.05
N ALA A 68 6.77 -7.63 2.85
CA ALA A 68 5.90 -6.52 2.44
C ALA A 68 4.70 -6.34 3.38
N TYR A 69 4.03 -7.43 3.74
CA TYR A 69 2.91 -7.39 4.66
C TYR A 69 3.32 -6.92 6.06
N LEU A 70 4.49 -7.36 6.57
CA LEU A 70 5.00 -6.89 7.86
C LEU A 70 5.33 -5.39 7.82
N VAL A 71 5.99 -4.92 6.76
CA VAL A 71 6.28 -3.49 6.57
C VAL A 71 4.98 -2.69 6.51
N MET A 72 4.00 -3.12 5.71
CA MET A 72 2.70 -2.47 5.62
C MET A 72 1.98 -2.45 6.97
N SER A 73 2.06 -3.54 7.74
CA SER A 73 1.44 -3.61 9.07
C SER A 73 2.04 -2.58 10.03
N VAL A 74 3.35 -2.37 9.98
CA VAL A 74 4.01 -1.32 10.76
C VAL A 74 3.56 0.06 10.31
N ILE A 75 3.54 0.33 9.00
CA ILE A 75 3.11 1.62 8.43
C ILE A 75 1.70 1.95 8.92
N LEU A 76 0.73 1.08 8.69
CA LEU A 76 -0.67 1.31 9.05
C LEU A 76 -0.88 1.44 10.56
N THR A 77 -0.12 0.69 11.36
CA THR A 77 -0.18 0.82 12.83
C THR A 77 0.35 2.18 13.28
N VAL A 78 1.47 2.65 12.72
CA VAL A 78 2.03 3.97 13.03
C VAL A 78 1.07 5.08 12.60
N GLN A 79 0.49 4.99 11.40
CA GLN A 79 -0.51 5.96 10.92
C GLN A 79 -1.74 6.01 11.81
N CYS A 80 -2.25 4.86 12.21
CA CYS A 80 -3.38 4.76 13.13
C CYS A 80 -3.09 5.39 14.50
N LEU A 81 -1.94 5.08 15.10
CA LEU A 81 -1.61 5.51 16.47
C LEU A 81 -1.14 6.96 16.57
N LEU A 82 -0.35 7.43 15.58
CA LEU A 82 0.25 8.77 15.64
C LEU A 82 -0.57 9.84 14.91
N PHE A 83 -1.28 9.46 13.86
CA PHE A 83 -2.02 10.39 13.01
C PHE A 83 -3.54 10.19 13.06
N GLY A 84 -4.01 9.13 13.73
CA GLY A 84 -5.44 8.81 13.83
C GLY A 84 -6.05 8.33 12.51
N ASP A 85 -5.21 7.99 11.51
CA ASP A 85 -5.68 7.61 10.18
C ASP A 85 -6.44 6.28 10.22
N GLY A 86 -7.71 6.31 9.80
CA GLY A 86 -8.66 5.21 9.89
C GLY A 86 -9.11 4.85 11.31
N GLY A 87 -8.35 5.22 12.35
CA GLY A 87 -8.61 4.88 13.74
C GLY A 87 -8.45 3.39 14.07
N LEU A 88 -8.46 3.06 15.36
CA LEU A 88 -8.24 1.67 15.85
C LEU A 88 -9.29 0.68 15.35
N LEU A 89 -10.54 1.11 15.18
CA LEU A 89 -11.62 0.23 14.73
C LEU A 89 -11.44 -0.19 13.27
N ALA A 90 -10.92 0.69 12.42
CA ALA A 90 -10.67 0.40 11.01
C ALA A 90 -9.30 -0.24 10.75
N LEU A 91 -8.38 -0.27 11.74
CA LEU A 91 -7.04 -0.81 11.54
C LEU A 91 -7.05 -2.24 10.97
N GLY A 92 -7.96 -3.08 11.44
CA GLY A 92 -8.11 -4.45 10.95
C GLY A 92 -8.52 -4.52 9.47
N CYS A 93 -9.43 -3.65 9.04
CA CYS A 93 -9.86 -3.49 7.66
C CYS A 93 -8.72 -2.93 6.79
N ASN A 94 -8.03 -1.91 7.27
CA ASN A 94 -6.88 -1.33 6.56
C ASN A 94 -5.74 -2.35 6.37
N LEU A 95 -5.43 -3.16 7.39
CA LEU A 95 -4.49 -4.27 7.29
C LEU A 95 -4.92 -5.31 6.26
N PHE A 96 -6.22 -5.57 6.15
CA PHE A 96 -6.76 -6.48 5.15
C PHE A 96 -6.66 -5.87 3.74
N ASN A 97 -7.22 -4.68 3.55
CA ASN A 97 -7.35 -4.05 2.24
C ASN A 97 -6.02 -3.63 1.63
N MET A 98 -5.12 -3.05 2.43
CA MET A 98 -3.84 -2.50 1.98
C MET A 98 -2.66 -3.45 2.22
N GLY A 99 -2.84 -4.50 3.02
CA GLY A 99 -1.82 -5.47 3.35
C GLY A 99 -2.12 -6.85 2.75
N ILE A 100 -3.18 -7.53 3.20
CA ILE A 100 -3.48 -8.90 2.77
C ILE A 100 -3.82 -8.93 1.27
N VAL A 101 -4.71 -8.08 0.81
CA VAL A 101 -5.15 -8.04 -0.59
C VAL A 101 -3.97 -7.89 -1.55
N PRO A 102 -3.12 -6.85 -1.48
CA PRO A 102 -2.02 -6.71 -2.42
C PRO A 102 -0.94 -7.79 -2.27
N CYS A 103 -0.62 -8.23 -1.04
CA CYS A 103 0.50 -9.13 -0.80
C CYS A 103 0.15 -10.60 -1.04
N PHE A 104 -1.06 -11.04 -0.66
CA PHE A 104 -1.40 -12.46 -0.68
C PHE A 104 -2.50 -12.82 -1.68
N LEU A 105 -3.21 -11.83 -2.26
CA LEU A 105 -4.19 -12.06 -3.32
C LEU A 105 -3.65 -11.61 -4.68
N ILE A 106 -3.31 -10.33 -4.83
CA ILE A 106 -2.94 -9.76 -6.14
C ILE A 106 -1.53 -10.17 -6.56
N TYR A 107 -0.55 -10.08 -5.65
CA TYR A 107 0.84 -10.43 -5.97
C TYR A 107 1.00 -11.88 -6.47
N PRO A 108 0.43 -12.92 -5.84
CA PRO A 108 0.55 -14.29 -6.35
C PRO A 108 -0.02 -14.48 -7.75
N LEU A 109 -1.10 -13.77 -8.10
CA LEU A 109 -1.72 -13.83 -9.44
C LEU A 109 -0.77 -13.32 -10.52
N LEU A 110 0.00 -12.26 -10.22
CA LEU A 110 0.88 -11.60 -11.17
C LEU A 110 2.36 -12.02 -11.03
N LYS A 111 2.72 -12.77 -9.99
CA LYS A 111 4.10 -13.16 -9.68
C LYS A 111 4.84 -13.76 -10.87
N LYS A 112 4.18 -14.61 -11.65
CA LYS A 112 4.80 -15.24 -12.83
C LYS A 112 5.18 -14.20 -13.88
N LEU A 113 4.33 -13.20 -14.12
CA LEU A 113 4.58 -12.11 -15.08
C LEU A 113 5.70 -11.18 -14.58
N LEU A 114 5.81 -10.96 -13.27
CA LEU A 114 6.89 -10.16 -12.67
C LEU A 114 8.28 -10.75 -12.91
N GLY A 115 8.40 -12.03 -13.22
CA GLY A 115 9.65 -12.70 -13.59
C GLY A 115 9.96 -12.68 -15.09
N THR A 116 9.19 -11.98 -15.91
CA THR A 116 9.32 -11.96 -17.38
C THR A 116 9.57 -10.54 -17.91
N LYS A 117 9.61 -10.39 -19.24
CA LYS A 117 9.66 -9.08 -19.92
C LYS A 117 8.41 -8.23 -19.64
N LEU A 118 7.32 -8.84 -19.14
CA LEU A 118 6.09 -8.16 -18.74
C LEU A 118 6.13 -7.61 -17.30
N ARG A 119 7.30 -7.61 -16.64
CA ARG A 119 7.48 -7.16 -15.26
C ARG A 119 6.87 -5.79 -14.99
N ILE A 120 7.18 -4.81 -15.81
CA ILE A 120 6.70 -3.43 -15.62
C ILE A 120 5.20 -3.29 -15.91
N PRO A 121 4.64 -3.79 -17.04
CA PRO A 121 3.20 -3.85 -17.23
C PRO A 121 2.45 -4.61 -16.12
N ALA A 122 3.00 -5.73 -15.65
CA ALA A 122 2.42 -6.49 -14.56
C ALA A 122 2.43 -5.70 -13.22
N ALA A 123 3.46 -4.89 -13.00
CA ALA A 123 3.52 -4.01 -11.83
C ALA A 123 2.47 -2.91 -11.89
N ALA A 124 2.27 -2.29 -13.06
CA ALA A 124 1.21 -1.32 -13.30
C ALA A 124 -0.18 -1.93 -13.02
N LEU A 125 -0.44 -3.09 -13.60
CA LEU A 125 -1.70 -3.81 -13.40
C LEU A 125 -1.90 -4.19 -11.92
N GLY A 126 -0.85 -4.66 -11.26
CA GLY A 126 -0.91 -5.08 -9.86
C GLY A 126 -1.20 -3.93 -8.89
N GLY A 127 -0.58 -2.76 -9.09
CA GLY A 127 -0.91 -1.55 -8.34
C GLY A 127 -2.37 -1.14 -8.54
N ALA A 128 -2.82 -1.03 -9.79
CA ALA A 128 -4.20 -0.66 -10.12
C ALA A 128 -5.23 -1.65 -9.54
N LEU A 129 -5.02 -2.95 -9.71
CA LEU A 129 -5.92 -3.99 -9.18
C LEU A 129 -5.95 -3.98 -7.65
N SER A 130 -4.82 -3.73 -6.99
CA SER A 130 -4.77 -3.66 -5.53
C SER A 130 -5.65 -2.55 -4.99
N MET A 131 -5.56 -1.35 -5.58
CA MET A 131 -6.40 -0.21 -5.21
C MET A 131 -7.88 -0.48 -5.47
N PHE A 132 -8.21 -0.95 -6.65
CA PHE A 132 -9.60 -1.25 -7.02
C PHE A 132 -10.21 -2.32 -6.12
N THR A 133 -9.49 -3.43 -5.90
CA THR A 133 -9.96 -4.53 -5.03
C THR A 133 -10.09 -4.07 -3.58
N GLY A 134 -9.14 -3.26 -3.08
CA GLY A 134 -9.21 -2.65 -1.75
C GLY A 134 -10.47 -1.81 -1.58
N ALA A 135 -10.81 -0.97 -2.56
CA ALA A 135 -12.03 -0.16 -2.55
C ALA A 135 -13.31 -1.02 -2.53
N LEU A 136 -13.35 -2.12 -3.30
CA LEU A 136 -14.46 -3.07 -3.25
C LEU A 136 -14.58 -3.74 -1.88
N CYS A 137 -13.46 -4.06 -1.23
CA CYS A 137 -13.47 -4.59 0.13
C CYS A 137 -14.04 -3.56 1.13
N VAL A 138 -13.65 -2.28 1.04
CA VAL A 138 -14.22 -1.20 1.88
C VAL A 138 -15.74 -1.10 1.69
N VAL A 139 -16.23 -1.18 0.45
CA VAL A 139 -17.66 -1.20 0.17
C VAL A 139 -18.33 -2.40 0.87
N GLY A 140 -17.76 -3.60 0.70
CA GLY A 140 -18.27 -4.81 1.36
C GLY A 140 -18.28 -4.70 2.89
N GLU A 141 -17.22 -4.17 3.48
CA GLU A 141 -17.08 -3.95 4.91
C GLU A 141 -18.13 -2.94 5.44
N ALA A 142 -18.33 -1.82 4.73
CA ALA A 142 -19.33 -0.83 5.09
C ALA A 142 -20.76 -1.40 5.04
N LEU A 143 -21.09 -2.16 4.00
CA LEU A 143 -22.39 -2.83 3.88
C LEU A 143 -22.62 -3.86 4.98
N LEU A 144 -21.61 -4.67 5.30
CA LEU A 144 -21.69 -5.69 6.35
C LEU A 144 -21.73 -5.09 7.76
N SER A 145 -21.18 -3.91 7.97
CA SER A 145 -21.22 -3.22 9.25
C SER A 145 -22.55 -2.56 9.56
N GLY A 146 -23.49 -2.57 8.61
CA GLY A 146 -24.81 -1.97 8.79
C GLY A 146 -24.75 -0.44 8.90
N ALA A 147 -23.91 0.23 8.12
CA ALA A 147 -23.79 1.69 8.09
C ALA A 147 -25.11 2.32 7.66
N ASN A 148 -26.01 2.48 8.63
CA ASN A 148 -27.36 3.04 8.45
C ASN A 148 -27.29 4.56 8.31
N GLY A 149 -28.06 5.11 7.36
CA GLY A 149 -28.15 6.55 7.12
C GLY A 149 -27.25 7.08 6.01
N MET A 150 -26.50 6.23 5.33
CA MET A 150 -25.68 6.57 4.16
C MET A 150 -26.45 6.27 2.87
N ASP A 151 -26.34 7.16 1.88
CA ASP A 151 -26.76 6.80 0.52
C ASP A 151 -25.78 5.77 -0.05
N VAL A 152 -26.19 4.50 -0.01
CA VAL A 152 -25.38 3.36 -0.44
C VAL A 152 -24.92 3.51 -1.89
N SER A 153 -25.80 4.01 -2.78
CA SER A 153 -25.48 4.17 -4.19
C SER A 153 -24.40 5.23 -4.39
N ALA A 154 -24.57 6.39 -3.75
CA ALA A 154 -23.56 7.46 -3.78
C ALA A 154 -22.24 7.01 -3.17
N PHE A 155 -22.27 6.27 -2.07
CA PHE A 155 -21.06 5.70 -1.43
C PHE A 155 -20.31 4.77 -2.38
N ILE A 156 -20.99 3.81 -3.00
CA ILE A 156 -20.36 2.86 -3.94
C ILE A 156 -19.75 3.60 -5.12
N ILE A 157 -20.51 4.51 -5.74
CA ILE A 157 -20.06 5.27 -6.92
C ILE A 157 -18.80 6.10 -6.57
N ASN A 158 -18.82 6.82 -5.47
CA ASN A 158 -17.70 7.67 -5.07
C ASN A 158 -16.49 6.83 -4.63
N MET A 159 -16.69 5.80 -3.82
CA MET A 159 -15.60 4.95 -3.34
C MET A 159 -14.92 4.23 -4.52
N VAL A 160 -15.69 3.51 -5.33
CA VAL A 160 -15.13 2.71 -6.43
C VAL A 160 -14.62 3.59 -7.57
N GLY A 161 -15.37 4.64 -7.93
CA GLY A 161 -15.01 5.54 -9.04
C GLY A 161 -13.71 6.31 -8.76
N ILE A 162 -13.57 6.89 -7.57
CA ILE A 162 -12.36 7.63 -7.19
C ILE A 162 -11.18 6.68 -7.05
N HIS A 163 -11.36 5.52 -6.41
CA HIS A 163 -10.26 4.55 -6.28
C HIS A 163 -9.88 3.88 -7.61
N ALA A 164 -10.77 3.80 -8.59
CA ALA A 164 -10.39 3.39 -9.95
C ALA A 164 -9.43 4.41 -10.59
N ALA A 165 -9.70 5.71 -10.42
CA ALA A 165 -8.80 6.77 -10.89
C ALA A 165 -7.46 6.76 -10.14
N ILE A 166 -7.49 6.66 -8.79
CA ILE A 166 -6.28 6.51 -7.97
C ILE A 166 -5.50 5.26 -8.39
N GLY A 167 -6.20 4.16 -8.68
CA GLY A 167 -5.60 2.89 -9.11
C GLY A 167 -4.79 3.01 -10.40
N VAL A 168 -5.24 3.83 -11.36
CA VAL A 168 -4.43 4.14 -12.56
C VAL A 168 -3.13 4.85 -12.17
N GLY A 169 -3.22 5.87 -11.30
CA GLY A 169 -2.05 6.56 -10.75
C GLY A 169 -1.12 5.63 -9.98
N GLU A 170 -1.67 4.81 -9.08
CA GLU A 170 -0.94 3.78 -8.31
C GLU A 170 -0.20 2.81 -9.25
N GLY A 171 -0.86 2.36 -10.31
CA GLY A 171 -0.26 1.47 -11.29
C GLY A 171 0.94 2.10 -12.00
N LEU A 172 0.80 3.34 -12.45
CA LEU A 172 1.88 4.08 -13.13
C LEU A 172 3.05 4.34 -12.17
N ILE A 173 2.78 4.77 -10.95
CA ILE A 173 3.78 5.01 -9.91
C ILE A 173 4.50 3.69 -9.57
N THR A 174 3.76 2.62 -9.34
CA THR A 174 4.33 1.28 -9.03
C THR A 174 5.25 0.80 -10.15
N ALA A 175 4.82 0.95 -11.42
CA ALA A 175 5.64 0.59 -12.59
C ALA A 175 6.92 1.43 -12.66
N GLY A 176 6.81 2.75 -12.50
CA GLY A 176 7.95 3.67 -12.54
C GLY A 176 8.95 3.40 -11.42
N LEU A 177 8.46 3.23 -10.19
CA LEU A 177 9.31 2.95 -9.02
C LEU A 177 9.98 1.58 -9.08
N LEU A 178 9.26 0.55 -9.59
CA LEU A 178 9.85 -0.77 -9.76
C LEU A 178 10.94 -0.74 -10.86
N ALA A 179 10.72 -0.02 -11.95
CA ALA A 179 11.73 0.14 -12.99
C ALA A 179 12.98 0.89 -12.47
N ALA A 180 12.78 1.94 -11.68
CA ALA A 180 13.87 2.67 -11.03
C ALA A 180 14.63 1.79 -10.03
N TYR A 181 13.91 1.01 -9.22
CA TYR A 181 14.49 0.05 -8.30
C TYR A 181 15.32 -1.03 -9.03
N ASP A 182 14.77 -1.62 -10.10
CA ASP A 182 15.48 -2.64 -10.87
C ASP A 182 16.78 -2.09 -11.47
N LYS A 183 16.74 -0.86 -11.99
CA LYS A 183 17.93 -0.17 -12.49
C LYS A 183 18.95 0.09 -11.37
N ALA A 184 18.53 0.60 -10.23
CA ALA A 184 19.40 0.85 -9.08
C ALA A 184 20.00 -0.45 -8.52
N ASN A 185 19.20 -1.51 -8.43
CA ASN A 185 19.61 -2.81 -7.92
C ASN A 185 20.66 -3.50 -8.85
N ALA A 186 20.67 -3.17 -10.14
CA ALA A 186 21.72 -3.64 -11.05
C ALA A 186 23.11 -3.09 -10.67
N TYR A 187 23.19 -1.97 -9.94
CA TYR A 187 24.42 -1.40 -9.37
C TYR A 187 24.71 -1.87 -7.93
N GLY A 188 23.86 -2.75 -7.37
CA GLY A 188 23.98 -3.34 -6.06
C GLY A 188 22.94 -2.85 -5.04
N GLU A 189 22.71 -3.66 -4.00
CA GLU A 189 21.64 -3.41 -3.00
C GLU A 189 21.80 -2.08 -2.26
N LYS A 190 23.04 -1.65 -1.96
CA LYS A 190 23.29 -0.35 -1.31
C LYS A 190 22.77 0.83 -2.15
N THR A 191 22.95 0.75 -3.48
CA THR A 191 22.45 1.78 -4.41
C THR A 191 20.92 1.77 -4.46
N ALA A 192 20.29 0.59 -4.47
CA ALA A 192 18.83 0.47 -4.42
C ALA A 192 18.27 1.06 -3.13
N VAL A 193 18.88 0.77 -1.98
CA VAL A 193 18.48 1.35 -0.68
C VAL A 193 18.64 2.87 -0.67
N ALA A 194 19.79 3.39 -1.14
CA ALA A 194 20.02 4.84 -1.20
C ALA A 194 19.01 5.54 -2.12
N GLY A 195 18.69 4.96 -3.28
CA GLY A 195 17.66 5.47 -4.18
C GLY A 195 16.26 5.49 -3.55
N THR A 196 15.91 4.45 -2.80
CA THR A 196 14.62 4.37 -2.10
C THR A 196 14.51 5.40 -0.97
N LEU A 197 15.60 5.61 -0.21
CA LEU A 197 15.66 6.66 0.81
C LEU A 197 15.61 8.07 0.21
N GLY A 198 16.28 8.28 -0.92
CA GLY A 198 16.22 9.54 -1.67
C GLY A 198 14.78 9.85 -2.12
N LEU A 199 14.06 8.85 -2.58
CA LEU A 199 12.64 9.00 -2.93
C LEU A 199 11.78 9.38 -1.71
N ALA A 200 11.98 8.73 -0.57
CA ALA A 200 11.27 9.06 0.68
C ALA A 200 11.55 10.53 1.10
N ALA A 201 12.79 10.98 0.98
CA ALA A 201 13.16 12.36 1.29
C ALA A 201 12.50 13.38 0.34
N VAL A 202 12.45 13.08 -0.97
CA VAL A 202 11.78 13.94 -1.96
C VAL A 202 10.29 14.01 -1.69
N THR A 203 9.62 12.88 -1.46
CA THR A 203 8.18 12.85 -1.14
C THR A 203 7.88 13.61 0.14
N SER A 204 8.68 13.45 1.18
CA SER A 204 8.52 14.19 2.44
C SER A 204 8.74 15.71 2.25
N GLY A 205 9.70 16.10 1.42
CA GLY A 205 9.95 17.50 1.08
C GLY A 205 8.78 18.13 0.30
N LEU A 206 8.22 17.40 -0.67
CA LEU A 206 7.03 17.85 -1.41
C LEU A 206 5.81 17.99 -0.50
N LEU A 207 5.60 17.05 0.43
CA LEU A 207 4.53 17.12 1.43
C LEU A 207 4.67 18.33 2.34
N SER A 208 5.88 18.60 2.82
CA SER A 208 6.16 19.78 3.66
C SER A 208 5.90 21.08 2.91
N ALA A 209 6.32 21.17 1.65
CA ALA A 209 6.06 22.33 0.80
C ALA A 209 4.56 22.52 0.53
N PHE A 210 3.83 21.42 0.28
CA PHE A 210 2.38 21.47 0.05
C PHE A 210 1.63 21.89 1.32
N ALA A 211 2.00 21.36 2.48
CA ALA A 211 1.40 21.72 3.77
C ALA A 211 1.65 23.18 4.13
N SER A 212 2.83 23.74 3.82
CA SER A 212 3.16 25.13 4.06
C SER A 212 2.45 26.12 3.11
N ALA A 213 2.03 25.65 1.93
CA ALA A 213 1.30 26.46 0.96
C ALA A 213 -0.23 26.50 1.23
N ASN A 214 -0.74 25.65 2.10
CA ASN A 214 -2.16 25.55 2.47
C ASN A 214 -2.31 25.62 4.01
N PRO A 215 -2.18 26.84 4.61
CA PRO A 215 -2.28 27.05 6.06
C PRO A 215 -3.72 26.85 6.57
#